data_d3897203696026bd24f06afd1bcda2c1
#
_entry.id   d3897203696026bd24f06afd1bcda2c1
#
_cell.length_a   1.000
_cell.length_b   1.000
_cell.length_c   1.000
_cell.angle_alpha   90.00
_cell.angle_beta   90.00
_cell.angle_gamma   90.00
#
_symmetry.space_group_name_H-M   'P 1'
#
loop_
_entity.id
_entity.type
_entity.pdbx_description
1 polymer ?
#
loop_
_entity_poly.entity_id
_entity_poly.type
_entity_poly.pdbx_seq_one_letter_code
_entity_poly.pdbx_strand_id
1 'polypeptide(L)'
;LEEVLVPLRQGQPISFRRFDCHSLTLLPPVAVAPSSLAVVEGSYSLHPELAPMYDITVCLTLSPELQRRRILARNGEEMARRFFERWIPLEQAYFDAMKPQMRCSFLIEADQLSDEAPL
;
A
#
# COMPACT_ATOMS: atom_id res chain seq x y z
N LEU A 1 -13.16 3.75 -1.76
CA LEU A 1 -13.75 4.15 -0.50
C LEU A 1 -15.08 3.42 -0.28
N GLU A 2 -16.10 3.71 -1.08
CA GLU A 2 -17.50 3.24 -0.90
C GLU A 2 -17.67 1.73 -1.09
N GLU A 3 -16.94 1.12 -1.98
CA GLU A 3 -17.07 -0.32 -2.27
C GLU A 3 -16.37 -1.22 -1.25
N VAL A 4 -15.37 -0.71 -0.54
CA VAL A 4 -14.53 -1.51 0.36
C VAL A 4 -14.53 -0.97 1.78
N LEU A 5 -14.07 0.27 2.00
CA LEU A 5 -13.82 0.77 3.36
C LEU A 5 -15.11 1.05 4.13
N VAL A 6 -16.13 1.61 3.48
CA VAL A 6 -17.41 1.91 4.13
C VAL A 6 -18.11 0.60 4.57
N PRO A 7 -18.30 -0.41 3.72
CA PRO A 7 -18.87 -1.68 4.16
C PRO A 7 -18.04 -2.40 5.23
N LEU A 8 -16.70 -2.37 5.13
CA LEU A 8 -15.84 -2.97 6.16
C LEU A 8 -16.08 -2.34 7.53
N ARG A 9 -16.16 -1.00 7.60
CA ARG A 9 -16.43 -0.31 8.86
C ARG A 9 -17.81 -0.62 9.43
N GLN A 10 -18.76 -0.99 8.59
CA GLN A 10 -20.11 -1.40 8.99
C GLN A 10 -20.22 -2.89 9.30
N GLY A 11 -19.12 -3.64 9.24
CA GLY A 11 -19.11 -5.09 9.43
C GLY A 11 -19.87 -5.86 8.34
N GLN A 12 -19.94 -5.28 7.15
CA GLN A 12 -20.63 -5.86 6.00
C GLN A 12 -19.66 -6.59 5.07
N PRO A 13 -20.11 -7.61 4.33
CA PRO A 13 -19.32 -8.21 3.26
C PRO A 13 -18.96 -7.17 2.19
N ILE A 14 -17.77 -7.31 1.63
CA ILE A 14 -17.30 -6.49 0.51
C ILE A 14 -17.19 -7.31 -0.76
N SER A 15 -17.28 -6.64 -1.90
CA SER A 15 -17.00 -7.21 -3.20
C SER A 15 -16.17 -6.22 -4.00
N PHE A 16 -15.00 -6.63 -4.43
CA PHE A 16 -14.11 -5.77 -5.20
C PHE A 16 -13.47 -6.54 -6.36
N ARG A 17 -13.03 -5.81 -7.37
CA ARG A 17 -12.32 -6.36 -8.54
C ARG A 17 -10.85 -5.96 -8.50
N ARG A 18 -9.98 -6.95 -8.63
CA ARG A 18 -8.56 -6.71 -8.77
C ARG A 18 -8.24 -6.23 -10.19
N PHE A 19 -7.31 -5.30 -10.29
CA PHE A 19 -6.78 -4.89 -11.58
C PHE A 19 -5.57 -5.76 -11.94
N ASP A 20 -5.59 -6.36 -13.12
CA ASP A 20 -4.46 -7.11 -13.65
C ASP A 20 -3.59 -6.18 -14.51
N CYS A 21 -2.38 -5.93 -14.06
CA CYS A 21 -1.42 -5.06 -14.75
C CYS A 21 -0.84 -5.67 -16.03
N HIS A 22 -0.97 -6.98 -16.24
CA HIS A 22 -0.49 -7.63 -17.45
C HIS A 22 -1.51 -7.51 -18.59
N SER A 23 -2.76 -7.82 -18.30
CA SER A 23 -3.85 -7.71 -19.27
C SER A 23 -4.48 -6.32 -19.33
N LEU A 24 -4.16 -5.43 -18.39
CA LEU A 24 -4.74 -4.10 -18.22
C LEU A 24 -6.28 -4.13 -18.07
N THR A 25 -6.80 -5.17 -17.42
CA THR A 25 -8.23 -5.39 -17.22
C THR A 25 -8.59 -5.59 -15.76
N LEU A 26 -9.87 -5.37 -15.43
CA LEU A 26 -10.42 -5.75 -14.14
C LEU A 26 -10.79 -7.23 -14.16
N LEU A 27 -10.29 -7.97 -13.18
CA LEU A 27 -10.62 -9.37 -12.96
C LEU A 27 -12.06 -9.52 -12.43
N PRO A 28 -12.64 -10.74 -12.46
CA PRO A 28 -13.91 -11.02 -11.82
C PRO A 28 -13.94 -10.57 -10.35
N PRO A 29 -15.10 -10.18 -9.82
CA PRO A 29 -15.22 -9.73 -8.44
C PRO A 29 -14.89 -10.85 -7.45
N VAL A 30 -14.23 -10.45 -6.36
CA VAL A 30 -13.92 -11.29 -5.21
C VAL A 30 -14.74 -10.81 -4.04
N ALA A 31 -15.55 -11.73 -3.46
CA ALA A 31 -16.29 -11.45 -2.24
C ALA A 31 -15.44 -11.78 -1.01
N VAL A 32 -15.45 -10.91 -0.02
CA VAL A 32 -14.75 -11.11 1.25
C VAL A 32 -15.76 -10.92 2.39
N ALA A 33 -15.82 -11.89 3.28
CA ALA A 33 -16.64 -11.82 4.48
C ALA A 33 -16.05 -10.81 5.48
N PRO A 34 -16.87 -10.20 6.34
CA PRO A 34 -16.38 -9.33 7.39
C PRO A 34 -15.49 -10.09 8.37
N SER A 35 -14.49 -9.41 8.91
CA SER A 35 -13.54 -9.94 9.89
C SER A 35 -13.42 -8.96 11.05
N SER A 36 -13.00 -9.45 12.22
CA SER A 36 -12.70 -8.61 13.39
C SER A 36 -11.46 -7.73 13.18
N LEU A 37 -10.59 -8.10 12.25
CA LEU A 37 -9.43 -7.32 11.85
C LEU A 37 -9.37 -7.27 10.32
N ALA A 38 -9.22 -6.07 9.79
CA ALA A 38 -8.95 -5.84 8.37
C ALA A 38 -7.69 -4.98 8.24
N VAL A 39 -6.77 -5.40 7.39
CA VAL A 39 -5.55 -4.65 7.08
C VAL A 39 -5.65 -4.16 5.64
N VAL A 40 -5.49 -2.86 5.45
CA VAL A 40 -5.41 -2.22 4.13
C VAL A 40 -4.00 -1.71 3.94
N GLU A 41 -3.31 -2.19 2.90
CA GLU A 41 -1.95 -1.79 2.62
C GLU A 41 -1.82 -1.19 1.22
N GLY A 42 -0.83 -0.33 1.04
CA GLY A 42 -0.48 0.28 -0.25
C GLY A 42 0.11 1.67 -0.08
N SER A 43 0.90 2.10 -1.05
CA SER A 43 1.59 3.40 -1.03
C SER A 43 0.65 4.60 -0.83
N TYR A 44 -0.59 4.49 -1.32
CA TYR A 44 -1.59 5.56 -1.24
C TYR A 44 -2.70 5.29 -0.22
N SER A 45 -2.60 4.24 0.57
CA SER A 45 -3.66 3.83 1.51
C SER A 45 -3.94 4.88 2.60
N LEU A 46 -2.96 5.71 2.94
CA LEU A 46 -3.11 6.83 3.90
C LEU A 46 -3.52 8.16 3.24
N HIS A 47 -4.13 8.10 2.05
CA HIS A 47 -4.70 9.31 1.44
C HIS A 47 -5.69 10.00 2.40
N PRO A 48 -5.71 11.35 2.49
CA PRO A 48 -6.58 12.07 3.43
C PRO A 48 -8.05 11.70 3.40
N GLU A 49 -8.56 11.29 2.25
CA GLU A 49 -9.95 10.82 2.11
C GLU A 49 -10.19 9.42 2.69
N LEU A 50 -9.14 8.59 2.78
CA LEU A 50 -9.22 7.22 3.27
C LEU A 50 -8.84 7.12 4.76
N ALA A 51 -7.89 7.93 5.20
CA ALA A 51 -7.34 7.88 6.55
C ALA A 51 -8.39 7.90 7.68
N PRO A 52 -9.50 8.67 7.59
CA PRO A 52 -10.56 8.66 8.61
C PRO A 52 -11.29 7.33 8.76
N MET A 53 -11.13 6.41 7.80
CA MET A 53 -11.76 5.09 7.82
C MET A 53 -10.99 4.07 8.65
N TYR A 54 -9.77 4.37 9.07
CA TYR A 54 -8.90 3.45 9.83
C TYR A 54 -8.91 3.78 11.32
N ASP A 55 -8.88 2.75 12.15
CA ASP A 55 -8.73 2.89 13.60
C ASP A 55 -7.26 3.10 13.98
N ILE A 56 -6.36 2.46 13.26
CA ILE A 56 -4.91 2.56 13.43
C ILE A 56 -4.27 2.74 12.06
N THR A 57 -3.31 3.64 11.96
CA THR A 57 -2.56 3.91 10.75
C THR A 57 -1.06 3.75 11.00
N VAL A 58 -0.39 3.04 10.09
CA VAL A 58 1.05 2.79 10.19
C VAL A 58 1.72 3.25 8.90
N CYS A 59 2.76 4.05 9.01
CA CYS A 59 3.61 4.42 7.90
C CYS A 59 4.96 3.70 8.04
N LEU A 60 5.34 2.97 7.00
CA LEU A 60 6.66 2.34 6.91
C LEU A 60 7.58 3.24 6.08
N THR A 61 8.74 3.54 6.60
CA THR A 61 9.80 4.22 5.86
C THR A 61 10.96 3.27 5.60
N LEU A 62 11.65 3.50 4.52
CA LEU A 62 12.78 2.69 4.09
C LEU A 62 13.83 3.60 3.44
N SER A 63 15.12 3.35 3.70
CA SER A 63 16.17 4.09 3.01
C SER A 63 16.13 3.84 1.51
N PRO A 64 16.46 4.84 0.68
CA PRO A 64 16.47 4.67 -0.77
C PRO A 64 17.36 3.52 -1.24
N GLU A 65 18.48 3.29 -0.58
CA GLU A 65 19.43 2.21 -0.87
C GLU A 65 18.80 0.84 -0.66
N LEU A 66 18.14 0.64 0.48
CA LEU A 66 17.48 -0.62 0.81
C LEU A 66 16.25 -0.85 -0.06
N GLN A 67 15.46 0.22 -0.32
CA GLN A 67 14.34 0.17 -1.26
C GLN A 67 14.81 -0.30 -2.65
N ARG A 68 15.88 0.30 -3.17
CA ARG A 68 16.45 -0.05 -4.46
C ARG A 68 16.89 -1.51 -4.51
N ARG A 69 17.61 -1.97 -3.48
CA ARG A 69 18.06 -3.35 -3.36
C ARG A 69 16.90 -4.34 -3.37
N ARG A 70 15.86 -4.09 -2.56
CA ARG A 70 14.67 -4.94 -2.48
C ARG A 70 13.88 -4.98 -3.78
N ILE A 71 13.72 -3.85 -4.46
CA ILE A 71 13.04 -3.78 -5.76
C ILE A 71 13.79 -4.59 -6.81
N LEU A 72 15.12 -4.44 -6.89
CA LEU A 72 15.94 -5.21 -7.83
C LEU A 72 15.86 -6.72 -7.56
N ALA A 73 15.97 -7.13 -6.30
CA ALA A 73 15.91 -8.53 -5.90
C ALA A 73 14.54 -9.18 -6.21
N ARG A 74 13.45 -8.43 -6.01
CA ARG A 74 12.08 -8.92 -6.21
C ARG A 74 11.63 -8.93 -7.68
N ASN A 75 11.99 -7.90 -8.42
CA ASN A 75 11.39 -7.61 -9.73
C ASN A 75 12.34 -7.79 -10.91
N GLY A 76 13.65 -7.92 -10.67
CA GLY A 76 14.67 -7.92 -11.72
C GLY A 76 14.91 -6.54 -12.33
N GLU A 77 15.94 -6.42 -13.16
CA GLU A 77 16.44 -5.12 -13.66
C GLU A 77 15.43 -4.37 -14.55
N GLU A 78 14.75 -5.08 -15.44
CA GLU A 78 13.84 -4.46 -16.40
C GLU A 78 12.65 -3.80 -15.71
N MET A 79 12.01 -4.52 -14.79
CA MET A 79 10.88 -3.98 -14.04
C MET A 79 11.34 -2.93 -13.02
N ALA A 80 12.48 -3.13 -12.37
CA ALA A 80 13.06 -2.18 -11.43
C ALA A 80 13.30 -0.80 -12.06
N ARG A 81 13.70 -0.74 -13.32
CA ARG A 81 13.86 0.52 -14.04
C ARG A 81 12.55 1.32 -14.08
N ARG A 82 11.40 0.66 -14.33
CA ARG A 82 10.08 1.34 -14.30
C ARG A 82 9.74 1.89 -12.92
N PHE A 83 10.12 1.18 -11.86
CA PHE A 83 9.99 1.69 -10.49
C PHE A 83 10.78 2.97 -10.29
N PHE A 84 12.07 2.98 -10.68
CA PHE A 84 12.96 4.09 -10.43
C PHE A 84 12.66 5.33 -11.29
N GLU A 85 12.26 5.10 -12.54
CA GLU A 85 12.03 6.20 -13.49
C GLU A 85 10.61 6.79 -13.40
N ARG A 86 9.64 6.03 -12.93
CA ARG A 86 8.24 6.45 -12.97
C ARG A 86 7.53 6.39 -11.62
N TRP A 87 7.51 5.23 -10.97
CA TRP A 87 6.63 5.04 -9.81
C TRP A 87 7.17 5.67 -8.54
N ILE A 88 8.46 5.53 -8.24
CA ILE A 88 9.07 6.16 -7.07
C ILE A 88 8.99 7.69 -7.13
N PRO A 89 9.28 8.37 -8.26
CA PRO A 89 9.06 9.81 -8.36
C PRO A 89 7.60 10.24 -8.11
N LEU A 90 6.62 9.47 -8.57
CA LEU A 90 5.20 9.75 -8.30
C LEU A 90 4.83 9.54 -6.83
N GLU A 91 5.32 8.47 -6.22
CA GLU A 91 5.14 8.22 -4.78
C GLU A 91 5.80 9.32 -3.95
N GLN A 92 7.01 9.74 -4.30
CA GLN A 92 7.70 10.82 -3.60
C GLN A 92 6.92 12.12 -3.68
N ALA A 93 6.43 12.49 -4.85
CA ALA A 93 5.59 13.68 -5.02
C ALA A 93 4.31 13.61 -4.16
N TYR A 94 3.70 12.43 -4.05
CA TYR A 94 2.56 12.20 -3.16
C TYR A 94 2.96 12.35 -1.68
N PHE A 95 4.05 11.74 -1.24
CA PHE A 95 4.50 11.82 0.15
C PHE A 95 4.89 13.25 0.54
N ASP A 96 5.50 14.01 -0.37
CA ASP A 96 5.85 15.41 -0.14
C ASP A 96 4.60 16.31 -0.02
N ALA A 97 3.58 16.04 -0.84
CA ALA A 97 2.33 16.81 -0.82
C ALA A 97 1.41 16.43 0.35
N MET A 98 1.23 15.13 0.60
CA MET A 98 0.23 14.63 1.55
C MET A 98 0.81 14.36 2.94
N LYS A 99 2.12 14.17 3.06
CA LYS A 99 2.86 13.95 4.31
C LYS A 99 2.21 12.90 5.24
N PRO A 100 1.93 11.69 4.75
CA PRO A 100 1.25 10.65 5.54
C PRO A 100 2.04 10.28 6.80
N GLN A 101 3.37 10.33 6.74
CA GLN A 101 4.27 10.09 7.86
C GLN A 101 4.08 11.06 9.04
N MET A 102 3.53 12.24 8.79
CA MET A 102 3.23 13.24 9.82
C MET A 102 1.87 13.04 10.50
N ARG A 103 1.05 12.14 9.96
CA ARG A 103 -0.36 11.96 10.36
C ARG A 103 -0.71 10.54 10.74
N CYS A 104 0.20 9.59 10.58
CA CYS A 104 -0.01 8.20 10.99
C CYS A 104 0.07 8.05 12.51
N SER A 105 -0.58 7.00 13.02
CA SER A 105 -0.51 6.63 14.45
C SER A 105 0.88 6.12 14.82
N PHE A 106 1.53 5.40 13.91
CA PHE A 106 2.86 4.85 14.11
C PHE A 106 3.72 5.04 12.85
N LEU A 107 4.94 5.49 13.05
CA LEU A 107 5.98 5.54 12.03
C LEU A 107 7.03 4.46 12.36
N ILE A 108 7.28 3.58 11.42
CA ILE A 108 8.23 2.48 11.57
C ILE A 108 9.34 2.61 10.52
N GLU A 109 10.58 2.68 10.97
CA GLU A 109 11.76 2.63 10.12
C GLU A 109 12.10 1.16 9.81
N ALA A 110 11.74 0.72 8.61
CA ALA A 110 11.85 -0.68 8.22
C ALA A 110 13.29 -1.12 7.89
N ASP A 111 14.25 -0.20 7.91
CA ASP A 111 15.68 -0.53 7.77
C ASP A 111 16.21 -1.40 8.92
N GLN A 112 15.57 -1.30 10.08
CA GLN A 112 15.92 -2.06 11.27
C GLN A 112 15.22 -3.43 11.35
N LEU A 113 14.25 -3.68 10.45
CA LEU A 113 13.59 -4.97 10.40
C LEU A 113 14.47 -5.96 9.63
N SER A 114 14.76 -7.11 10.23
CA SER A 114 15.54 -8.15 9.57
C SER A 114 14.84 -8.61 8.28
N ASP A 115 15.64 -8.88 7.24
CA ASP A 115 15.15 -9.46 5.98
C ASP A 115 14.61 -10.92 6.14
N GLU A 116 14.64 -11.47 7.35
CA GLU A 116 14.24 -12.83 7.69
C GLU A 116 12.74 -13.04 7.97
N ALA A 117 11.93 -11.98 7.94
CA ALA A 117 10.48 -12.15 8.04
C ALA A 117 9.92 -12.46 6.65
N PRO A 118 9.44 -13.69 6.37
CA PRO A 118 8.70 -13.95 5.15
C PRO A 118 7.38 -13.19 5.20
N LEU A 119 7.16 -12.36 4.21
CA LEU A 119 5.83 -11.83 3.89
C LEU A 119 5.01 -12.90 3.18
#